data_008b6e6b831d5aad64b77dd0cf700541
#
_entry.id   008b6e6b831d5aad64b77dd0cf700541
#
_cell.length_a   1.000
_cell.length_b   1.000
_cell.length_c   1.000
_cell.angle_alpha   90.00
_cell.angle_beta   90.00
_cell.angle_gamma   90.00
#
_symmetry.space_group_name_H-M   'P 1'
#
loop_
_entity.id
_entity.type
_entity.pdbx_description
1 polymer ?
#
loop_
_entity_poly.entity_id
_entity_poly.type
_entity_poly.pdbx_seq_one_letter_code
_entity_poly.pdbx_strand_id
1 'polypeptide(L)'
;MSDYRTIEVSRADAVGRLAFDRPDAHNALNERMSEELVDAVHDLVSDDAVRAIAVTGNGPVFNTGADLTMLSGDGSDEPRLRSLAGNLHEFVGQLVRAPKPVVTGINGVAAGGGLGPAICGDIVLIADDARLEDRKSVV
;
A
#
# COMPACT_ATOMS: atom_id res chain seq x y z
N MET A 1 -1.92 17.72 9.78
CA MET A 1 -2.67 17.03 8.71
C MET A 1 -1.79 16.97 7.47
N SER A 2 -1.52 15.79 7.00
CA SER A 2 -0.61 15.59 5.86
C SER A 2 -1.36 15.68 4.55
N ASP A 3 -0.78 16.40 3.59
CA ASP A 3 -1.34 16.51 2.24
C ASP A 3 -0.75 15.40 1.38
N TYR A 4 -1.35 14.23 1.45
CA TYR A 4 -0.93 13.11 0.63
C TYR A 4 -1.39 13.29 -0.82
N ARG A 5 -0.58 12.83 -1.75
CA ARG A 5 -0.87 12.91 -3.19
C ARG A 5 -1.08 11.57 -3.85
N THR A 6 -0.55 10.51 -3.25
CA THR A 6 -0.60 9.17 -3.84
C THR A 6 -1.45 8.22 -3.03
N ILE A 7 -1.91 8.65 -1.88
CA ILE A 7 -2.78 7.89 -1.00
C ILE A 7 -3.86 8.81 -0.44
N GLU A 8 -4.94 8.21 0.02
CA GLU A 8 -6.01 8.93 0.69
C GLU A 8 -6.18 8.33 2.09
N VAL A 9 -6.14 9.18 3.10
CA VAL A 9 -6.32 8.75 4.48
C VAL A 9 -7.55 9.46 5.05
N SER A 10 -8.44 8.69 5.65
CA SER A 10 -9.63 9.21 6.28
C SER A 10 -9.89 8.51 7.60
N ARG A 11 -10.67 9.15 8.45
CA ARG A 11 -11.07 8.59 9.74
C ARG A 11 -12.59 8.70 9.86
N ALA A 12 -13.23 7.61 10.25
CA ALA A 12 -14.66 7.57 10.50
C ALA A 12 -14.92 6.57 11.63
N ASP A 13 -15.59 7.00 12.68
CA ASP A 13 -16.00 6.14 13.80
C ASP A 13 -14.86 5.29 14.38
N ALA A 14 -13.72 5.85 14.59
CA ALA A 14 -12.53 5.15 15.11
C ALA A 14 -11.88 4.20 14.13
N VAL A 15 -12.29 4.19 12.86
CA VAL A 15 -11.59 3.45 11.81
C VAL A 15 -10.70 4.40 11.02
N GLY A 16 -9.42 4.09 10.91
CA GLY A 16 -8.50 4.76 10.00
C GLY A 16 -8.48 4.02 8.68
N ARG A 17 -8.85 4.69 7.59
CA ARG A 17 -8.86 4.10 6.26
C ARG A 17 -7.73 4.69 5.45
N LEU A 18 -6.94 3.82 4.85
CA LEU A 18 -5.87 4.18 3.95
C LEU A 18 -6.15 3.56 2.59
N ALA A 19 -6.17 4.36 1.55
CA ALA A 19 -6.40 3.87 0.19
C ALA A 19 -5.25 4.31 -0.72
N PHE A 20 -4.75 3.39 -1.53
CA PHE A 20 -3.85 3.74 -2.62
C PHE A 20 -4.63 4.59 -3.62
N ASP A 21 -4.07 5.69 -4.07
CA ASP A 21 -4.80 6.67 -4.88
C ASP A 21 -3.95 7.20 -6.04
N ARG A 22 -3.52 6.29 -6.89
CA ARG A 22 -2.92 6.59 -8.20
C ARG A 22 -3.65 5.77 -9.26
N PRO A 23 -4.97 6.01 -9.45
CA PRO A 23 -5.76 5.14 -10.32
C PRO A 23 -5.29 5.16 -11.77
N ASP A 24 -4.71 6.27 -12.24
CA ASP A 24 -4.16 6.37 -13.60
C ASP A 24 -2.89 5.54 -13.79
N ALA A 25 -2.28 5.09 -12.71
CA ALA A 25 -1.07 4.28 -12.73
C ALA A 25 -1.29 2.91 -12.07
N HIS A 26 -2.53 2.43 -12.03
CA HIS A 26 -2.92 1.14 -11.42
C HIS A 26 -2.46 1.04 -9.96
N ASN A 27 -2.44 2.16 -9.26
CA ASN A 27 -1.98 2.28 -7.88
C ASN A 27 -0.56 1.76 -7.66
N ALA A 28 0.27 1.78 -8.71
CA ALA A 28 1.65 1.33 -8.63
C ALA A 28 2.45 2.21 -7.65
N LEU A 29 3.42 1.57 -7.00
CA LEU A 29 4.29 2.21 -6.01
C LEU A 29 5.39 3.01 -6.70
N ASN A 30 5.40 4.32 -6.46
CA ASN A 30 6.56 5.16 -6.75
C ASN A 30 7.21 5.57 -5.43
N GLU A 31 8.30 6.33 -5.49
CA GLU A 31 9.00 6.77 -4.29
C GLU A 31 8.07 7.52 -3.34
N ARG A 32 7.30 8.45 -3.90
CA ARG A 32 6.41 9.28 -3.08
C ARG A 32 5.38 8.43 -2.35
N MET A 33 4.74 7.49 -3.04
CA MET A 33 3.77 6.61 -2.38
C MET A 33 4.43 5.82 -1.25
N SER A 34 5.63 5.27 -1.48
CA SER A 34 6.31 4.50 -0.46
C SER A 34 6.59 5.32 0.81
N GLU A 35 6.97 6.58 0.64
CA GLU A 35 7.22 7.48 1.76
C GLU A 35 5.92 7.87 2.47
N GLU A 36 4.87 8.16 1.70
CA GLU A 36 3.57 8.52 2.26
C GLU A 36 2.95 7.37 3.03
N LEU A 37 3.13 6.14 2.55
CA LEU A 37 2.63 4.95 3.24
C LEU A 37 3.26 4.78 4.62
N VAL A 38 4.57 4.97 4.73
CA VAL A 38 5.26 4.87 6.02
C VAL A 38 4.76 5.94 6.97
N ASP A 39 4.65 7.18 6.50
CA ASP A 39 4.16 8.30 7.30
C ASP A 39 2.73 8.05 7.78
N ALA A 40 1.86 7.64 6.86
CA ALA A 40 0.45 7.43 7.18
C ALA A 40 0.22 6.27 8.15
N VAL A 41 0.90 5.15 7.96
CA VAL A 41 0.73 4.00 8.85
C VAL A 41 1.23 4.32 10.25
N HIS A 42 2.36 5.03 10.36
CA HIS A 42 2.87 5.47 11.64
C HIS A 42 1.84 6.33 12.38
N ASP A 43 1.24 7.27 11.67
CA ASP A 43 0.23 8.17 12.23
C ASP A 43 -1.02 7.40 12.67
N LEU A 44 -1.52 6.50 11.83
CA LEU A 44 -2.71 5.71 12.17
C LEU A 44 -2.48 4.75 13.34
N VAL A 45 -1.32 4.13 13.41
CA VAL A 45 -0.98 3.22 14.51
C VAL A 45 -0.82 3.99 15.82
N SER A 46 -0.27 5.19 15.77
CA SER A 46 0.01 6.01 16.96
C SER A 46 -1.22 6.76 17.48
N ASP A 47 -2.25 6.92 16.66
CA ASP A 47 -3.44 7.70 17.03
C ASP A 47 -4.39 6.85 17.87
N ASP A 48 -4.52 7.17 19.15
CA ASP A 48 -5.38 6.45 20.09
C ASP A 48 -6.86 6.50 19.70
N ALA A 49 -7.27 7.48 18.93
CA ALA A 49 -8.64 7.58 18.42
C ALA A 49 -8.92 6.58 17.31
N VAL A 50 -7.88 6.05 16.67
CA VAL A 50 -8.00 5.02 15.64
C VAL A 50 -7.90 3.66 16.32
N ARG A 51 -8.95 2.86 16.24
CA ARG A 51 -9.02 1.57 16.89
C ARG A 51 -8.96 0.39 15.92
N ALA A 52 -9.11 0.65 14.64
CA ALA A 52 -8.95 -0.33 13.57
C ALA A 52 -8.44 0.37 12.32
N ILE A 53 -7.73 -0.35 11.49
CA ILE A 53 -7.16 0.20 10.26
C ILE A 53 -7.69 -0.61 9.08
N ALA A 54 -8.14 0.10 8.04
CA ALA A 54 -8.58 -0.52 6.78
C ALA A 54 -7.67 -0.06 5.65
N VAL A 55 -7.23 -0.98 4.82
CA VAL A 55 -6.36 -0.70 3.66
C VAL A 55 -7.05 -1.21 2.40
N THR A 56 -7.16 -0.35 1.39
CA THR A 56 -7.76 -0.71 0.11
C THR A 56 -7.14 0.13 -1.01
N GLY A 57 -7.62 -0.01 -2.23
CA GLY A 57 -7.23 0.84 -3.35
C GLY A 57 -8.43 1.60 -3.89
N ASN A 58 -8.21 2.82 -4.33
CA ASN A 58 -9.22 3.59 -5.04
C ASN A 58 -9.23 3.18 -6.51
N GLY A 59 -10.42 3.13 -7.10
CA GLY A 59 -10.57 2.72 -8.50
C GLY A 59 -10.60 1.20 -8.67
N PRO A 60 -10.33 0.70 -9.89
CA PRO A 60 -10.54 -0.71 -10.21
C PRO A 60 -9.40 -1.66 -9.80
N VAL A 61 -8.29 -1.12 -9.30
CA VAL A 61 -7.09 -1.90 -8.98
C VAL A 61 -6.72 -1.70 -7.52
N PHE A 62 -6.24 -2.74 -6.86
CA PHE A 62 -5.72 -2.60 -5.50
C PHE A 62 -4.32 -1.98 -5.55
N ASN A 63 -3.32 -2.71 -6.03
CA ASN A 63 -1.95 -2.21 -6.17
C ASN A 63 -1.14 -3.20 -7.04
N THR A 64 -0.44 -2.69 -8.04
CA THR A 64 0.30 -3.53 -8.98
C THR A 64 1.80 -3.64 -8.68
N GLY A 65 2.25 -3.13 -7.54
CA GLY A 65 3.66 -3.19 -7.15
C GLY A 65 4.46 -2.01 -7.69
N ALA A 66 5.75 -2.20 -7.84
CA ALA A 66 6.64 -1.12 -8.24
C ALA A 66 6.27 -0.53 -9.60
N ASP A 67 6.29 0.80 -9.67
CA ASP A 67 6.03 1.51 -10.93
C ASP A 67 7.26 1.41 -11.83
N LEU A 68 7.16 0.58 -12.84
CA LEU A 68 8.29 0.33 -13.75
C LEU A 68 8.61 1.52 -14.64
N THR A 69 7.71 2.49 -14.76
CA THR A 69 7.97 3.69 -15.57
C THR A 69 9.03 4.60 -14.94
N MET A 70 9.32 4.41 -13.66
CA MET A 70 10.36 5.19 -12.98
C MET A 70 11.77 4.65 -13.22
N LEU A 71 11.91 3.54 -13.94
CA LEU A 71 13.18 2.88 -14.16
C LEU A 71 13.84 3.41 -15.43
N SER A 72 15.14 3.75 -15.32
CA SER A 72 15.92 4.20 -16.45
C SER A 72 16.49 3.03 -17.29
N GLY A 73 16.61 1.87 -16.66
CA GLY A 73 17.13 0.67 -17.32
C GLY A 73 18.64 0.59 -17.40
N ASP A 74 19.37 1.55 -16.79
CA ASP A 74 20.82 1.60 -16.85
C ASP A 74 21.52 1.15 -15.56
N GLY A 75 20.76 0.62 -14.60
CA GLY A 75 21.28 0.18 -13.31
C GLY A 75 21.40 1.28 -12.26
N SER A 76 21.14 2.54 -12.64
CA SER A 76 21.21 3.66 -11.68
C SER A 76 20.02 3.68 -10.71
N ASP A 77 19.01 2.84 -10.95
CA ASP A 77 17.77 2.84 -10.17
C ASP A 77 17.85 2.01 -8.90
N GLU A 78 18.91 1.22 -8.73
CA GLU A 78 18.99 0.28 -7.62
C GLU A 78 18.82 0.95 -6.25
N PRO A 79 19.47 2.09 -5.94
CA PRO A 79 19.26 2.75 -4.64
C PRO A 79 17.80 3.18 -4.43
N ARG A 80 17.14 3.65 -5.49
CA ARG A 80 15.73 4.06 -5.42
C ARG A 80 14.82 2.87 -5.19
N LEU A 81 15.06 1.77 -5.90
CA LEU A 81 14.30 0.54 -5.74
C LEU A 81 14.49 -0.05 -4.34
N ARG A 82 15.72 0.00 -3.82
CA ARG A 82 16.02 -0.47 -2.47
C ARG A 82 15.29 0.36 -1.42
N SER A 83 15.29 1.68 -1.59
CA SER A 83 14.57 2.58 -0.70
C SER A 83 13.06 2.34 -0.74
N LEU A 84 12.51 2.16 -1.94
CA LEU A 84 11.10 1.87 -2.13
C LEU A 84 10.73 0.53 -1.46
N ALA A 85 11.53 -0.51 -1.67
CA ALA A 85 11.29 -1.82 -1.06
C ALA A 85 11.39 -1.74 0.46
N GLY A 86 12.36 -1.00 0.99
CA GLY A 86 12.51 -0.78 2.42
C GLY A 86 11.30 -0.08 3.03
N ASN A 87 10.79 0.94 2.37
CA ASN A 87 9.59 1.65 2.82
C ASN A 87 8.35 0.75 2.77
N LEU A 88 8.22 -0.07 1.74
CA LEU A 88 7.11 -1.01 1.65
C LEU A 88 7.17 -2.04 2.77
N HIS A 89 8.35 -2.58 3.06
CA HIS A 89 8.54 -3.52 4.16
C HIS A 89 8.21 -2.88 5.51
N GLU A 90 8.59 -1.62 5.70
CA GLU A 90 8.26 -0.88 6.91
C GLU A 90 6.76 -0.69 7.06
N PHE A 91 6.09 -0.33 5.98
CA PHE A 91 4.63 -0.16 5.96
C PHE A 91 3.92 -1.46 6.36
N VAL A 92 4.25 -2.55 5.69
CA VAL A 92 3.65 -3.87 5.97
C VAL A 92 4.00 -4.32 7.39
N GLY A 93 5.24 -4.13 7.80
CA GLY A 93 5.69 -4.50 9.14
C GLY A 93 4.93 -3.78 10.23
N GLN A 94 4.69 -2.49 10.07
CA GLN A 94 3.90 -1.72 11.04
C GLN A 94 2.46 -2.20 11.11
N LEU A 95 1.86 -2.55 9.97
CA LEU A 95 0.50 -3.11 9.97
C LEU A 95 0.44 -4.46 10.69
N VAL A 96 1.42 -5.33 10.43
CA VAL A 96 1.48 -6.66 11.04
C VAL A 96 1.67 -6.56 12.56
N ARG A 97 2.49 -5.61 13.01
CA ARG A 97 2.78 -5.41 14.43
C ARG A 97 1.78 -4.51 15.15
N ALA A 98 0.86 -3.89 14.43
CA ALA A 98 -0.07 -2.94 15.02
C ALA A 98 -0.91 -3.59 16.11
N PRO A 99 -1.06 -2.94 17.28
CA PRO A 99 -1.93 -3.45 18.35
C PRO A 99 -3.40 -3.12 18.09
N LYS A 100 -3.81 -3.18 16.85
CA LYS A 100 -5.15 -2.84 16.35
C LYS A 100 -5.52 -3.81 15.24
N PRO A 101 -6.80 -4.17 15.11
CA PRO A 101 -7.22 -4.96 13.95
C PRO A 101 -6.92 -4.23 12.64
N VAL A 102 -6.41 -4.97 11.67
CA VAL A 102 -6.16 -4.48 10.32
C VAL A 102 -7.00 -5.30 9.36
N VAL A 103 -7.80 -4.62 8.54
CA VAL A 103 -8.62 -5.24 7.51
C VAL A 103 -8.10 -4.77 6.16
N THR A 104 -7.79 -5.70 5.27
CA THR A 104 -7.46 -5.34 3.89
C THR A 104 -8.64 -5.66 2.99
N GLY A 105 -9.01 -4.70 2.15
CA GLY A 105 -10.05 -4.87 1.15
C GLY A 105 -9.44 -4.86 -0.24
N ILE A 106 -9.33 -6.04 -0.83
CA ILE A 106 -8.74 -6.21 -2.16
C ILE A 106 -9.82 -5.95 -3.19
N ASN A 107 -9.85 -4.73 -3.72
CA ASN A 107 -10.90 -4.25 -4.61
C ASN A 107 -10.67 -4.59 -6.08
N GLY A 108 -9.51 -5.12 -6.43
CA GLY A 108 -9.14 -5.45 -7.79
C GLY A 108 -7.82 -6.18 -7.82
N VAL A 109 -7.07 -6.04 -8.91
CA VAL A 109 -5.78 -6.73 -9.06
C VAL A 109 -4.79 -6.28 -7.98
N ALA A 110 -4.16 -7.25 -7.34
CA ALA A 110 -2.99 -7.06 -6.48
C ALA A 110 -1.86 -7.91 -7.05
N ALA A 111 -0.75 -7.29 -7.38
CA ALA A 111 0.33 -7.96 -8.10
C ALA A 111 1.70 -7.50 -7.60
N GLY A 112 2.69 -8.37 -7.75
CA GLY A 112 4.07 -8.03 -7.40
C GLY A 112 4.20 -7.55 -5.96
N GLY A 113 4.82 -6.39 -5.76
CA GLY A 113 4.96 -5.77 -4.44
C GLY A 113 3.65 -5.39 -3.77
N GLY A 114 2.54 -5.34 -4.52
CA GLY A 114 1.22 -5.10 -3.96
C GLY A 114 0.64 -6.28 -3.18
N LEU A 115 1.23 -7.47 -3.32
CA LEU A 115 0.76 -8.67 -2.61
C LEU A 115 0.99 -8.59 -1.10
N GLY A 116 2.10 -7.99 -0.66
CA GLY A 116 2.36 -7.82 0.77
C GLY A 116 1.24 -7.08 1.47
N PRO A 117 0.93 -5.85 1.06
CA PRO A 117 -0.20 -5.11 1.61
C PRO A 117 -1.54 -5.84 1.49
N ALA A 118 -1.74 -6.59 0.39
CA ALA A 118 -3.00 -7.29 0.14
C ALA A 118 -3.29 -8.36 1.18
N ILE A 119 -2.27 -9.08 1.61
CA ILE A 119 -2.46 -10.26 2.47
C ILE A 119 -2.07 -10.04 3.92
N CYS A 120 -1.58 -8.84 4.30
CA CYS A 120 -1.06 -8.61 5.65
C CYS A 120 -2.14 -8.35 6.70
N GLY A 121 -3.37 -8.15 6.32
CA GLY A 121 -4.46 -7.86 7.27
C GLY A 121 -4.82 -9.05 8.13
N ASP A 122 -5.35 -8.75 9.31
CA ASP A 122 -5.92 -9.79 10.18
C ASP A 122 -7.15 -10.40 9.54
N ILE A 123 -7.90 -9.58 8.80
CA ILE A 123 -9.03 -10.00 7.99
C ILE A 123 -8.76 -9.51 6.57
N VAL A 124 -8.89 -10.39 5.60
CA VAL A 124 -8.70 -10.06 4.20
C VAL A 124 -10.02 -10.28 3.46
N LEU A 125 -10.57 -9.20 2.93
CA LEU A 125 -11.78 -9.25 2.09
C LEU A 125 -11.33 -9.09 0.64
N ILE A 126 -11.90 -9.89 -0.24
CA ILE A 126 -11.53 -9.84 -1.65
C ILE A 126 -12.80 -9.74 -2.50
N ALA A 127 -12.81 -8.82 -3.44
CA ALA A 127 -13.91 -8.67 -4.39
C ALA A 127 -13.96 -9.89 -5.33
N ASP A 128 -15.16 -10.24 -5.78
CA ASP A 128 -15.36 -11.44 -6.61
C ASP A 128 -14.51 -11.45 -7.88
N ASP A 129 -14.27 -10.26 -8.45
CA ASP A 129 -13.51 -10.11 -9.70
C ASP A 129 -12.05 -9.70 -9.45
N ALA A 130 -11.62 -9.64 -8.21
CA ALA A 130 -10.24 -9.32 -7.89
C ALA A 130 -9.32 -10.52 -8.18
N ARG A 131 -8.06 -10.24 -8.43
CA ARG A 131 -7.05 -11.25 -8.71
C ARG A 131 -5.77 -10.95 -7.97
N LEU A 132 -5.14 -12.00 -7.48
CA LEU A 132 -3.80 -11.94 -6.92
C LEU A 132 -2.84 -12.55 -7.94
N GLU A 133 -1.86 -11.76 -8.37
CA GLU A 133 -0.92 -12.20 -9.40
C GLU A 133 0.51 -12.08 -8.88
N ASP A 134 1.21 -13.19 -8.89
CA ASP A 134 2.65 -13.19 -8.61
C ASP A 134 3.38 -12.83 -9.89
N ARG A 135 3.65 -11.54 -10.08
CA ARG A 135 4.44 -11.06 -11.19
C ARG A 135 5.90 -11.10 -10.81
N LYS A 136 6.52 -12.22 -11.05
CA LYS A 136 7.96 -12.30 -10.90
C LYS A 136 8.57 -11.27 -11.83
N SER A 137 9.41 -10.42 -11.29
CA SER A 137 10.18 -9.52 -12.12
C SER A 137 10.93 -10.39 -13.12
N VAL A 138 10.70 -10.13 -14.39
CA VAL A 138 11.47 -10.78 -15.44
C VAL A 138 12.88 -10.26 -15.32
N VAL A 139 13.72 -11.12 -14.89
CA VAL A 139 15.13 -10.79 -14.77
C VAL A 139 15.77 -10.96 -16.12
#